data_4919337e57a96a74257d8309b4dca108
#
_entry.id   4919337e57a96a74257d8309b4dca108
#
_cell.length_a   1.000
_cell.length_b   1.000
_cell.length_c   1.000
_cell.angle_alpha   90.00
_cell.angle_beta   90.00
_cell.angle_gamma   90.00
#
_symmetry.space_group_name_H-M   'P 1'
#
loop_
_entity.id
_entity.type
_entity.pdbx_description
1 polymer ?
#
loop_
_entity_poly.entity_id
_entity_poly.type
_entity_poly.pdbx_seq_one_letter_code
_entity_poly.pdbx_strand_id
1 'polypeptide(L)'
;MSNSKPIRHKHVDLLEEDKPIANQKFVCISFVSPEKIIEKKETFYFEEFLKSWELNKSLEKFNQFMNFISFKYELDFKLLSEDLSEFCKQEKNTLVNGTVFDEYKTYLDQNEEQLENTFNEKNEFQTSTRGIKVRGVFPSQGEAELRAKLLREIDPNFDVYVGPVGLWMPWEPDAYKTGKVEYLEEELNELMGKK
;
A
#
# COMPACT_ATOMS: atom_id res chain seq x y z
N MET A 1 -44.68 -10.40 -17.46
CA MET A 1 -43.96 -9.92 -16.28
C MET A 1 -42.89 -10.96 -15.95
N SER A 2 -41.68 -10.68 -16.39
CA SER A 2 -40.53 -11.59 -16.20
C SER A 2 -39.90 -11.32 -14.84
N ASN A 3 -40.05 -12.27 -13.90
CA ASN A 3 -39.39 -12.25 -12.59
C ASN A 3 -37.94 -12.73 -12.76
N SER A 4 -37.02 -11.83 -13.07
CA SER A 4 -35.60 -12.11 -12.97
C SER A 4 -35.18 -12.09 -11.48
N LYS A 5 -34.94 -13.27 -10.92
CA LYS A 5 -34.32 -13.39 -9.59
C LYS A 5 -32.92 -12.75 -9.64
N PRO A 6 -32.53 -11.94 -8.63
CA PRO A 6 -31.20 -11.40 -8.59
C PRO A 6 -30.18 -12.54 -8.50
N ILE A 7 -29.17 -12.51 -9.37
CA ILE A 7 -28.02 -13.42 -9.32
C ILE A 7 -27.28 -13.13 -8.01
N ARG A 8 -27.46 -13.97 -7.00
CA ARG A 8 -26.62 -13.95 -5.80
C ARG A 8 -25.25 -14.46 -6.22
N HIS A 9 -24.27 -13.56 -6.33
CA HIS A 9 -22.89 -13.97 -6.38
C HIS A 9 -22.59 -14.79 -5.12
N LYS A 10 -22.23 -16.06 -5.32
CA LYS A 10 -21.84 -16.94 -4.23
C LYS A 10 -20.48 -16.46 -3.73
N HIS A 11 -20.48 -15.67 -2.65
CA HIS A 11 -19.23 -15.34 -1.95
C HIS A 11 -18.66 -16.67 -1.42
N VAL A 12 -17.50 -17.03 -1.93
CA VAL A 12 -16.71 -18.10 -1.34
C VAL A 12 -15.97 -17.47 -0.17
N ASP A 13 -16.29 -17.90 1.04
CA ASP A 13 -15.52 -17.53 2.23
C ASP A 13 -14.21 -18.31 2.19
N LEU A 14 -13.12 -17.59 1.92
CA LEU A 14 -11.77 -18.15 1.90
C LEU A 14 -11.07 -18.01 3.26
N LEU A 15 -11.79 -17.50 4.27
CA LEU A 15 -11.28 -17.25 5.62
C LEU A 15 -11.72 -18.33 6.61
N GLU A 16 -11.79 -19.58 6.15
CA GLU A 16 -12.14 -20.71 7.00
C GLU A 16 -11.11 -20.89 8.13
N GLU A 17 -11.60 -21.30 9.31
CA GLU A 17 -10.77 -21.64 10.46
C GLU A 17 -10.05 -22.96 10.22
N ASP A 18 -8.76 -23.02 10.52
CA ASP A 18 -7.98 -24.24 10.48
C ASP A 18 -8.39 -25.22 11.60
N LYS A 19 -8.18 -26.52 11.36
CA LYS A 19 -8.42 -27.53 12.38
C LYS A 19 -7.51 -27.31 13.59
N PRO A 20 -8.06 -27.30 14.82
CA PRO A 20 -7.28 -27.01 16.02
C PRO A 20 -6.18 -28.05 16.27
N ILE A 21 -5.01 -27.53 16.66
CA ILE A 21 -3.87 -28.36 17.07
C ILE A 21 -3.82 -28.39 18.60
N ALA A 22 -3.56 -29.57 19.17
CA ALA A 22 -3.47 -29.75 20.62
C ALA A 22 -2.40 -28.81 21.21
N ASN A 23 -2.75 -28.11 22.29
CA ASN A 23 -1.89 -27.18 23.03
C ASN A 23 -1.41 -25.94 22.23
N GLN A 24 -1.98 -25.70 21.05
CA GLN A 24 -1.64 -24.54 20.19
C GLN A 24 -2.92 -23.74 19.85
N LYS A 25 -3.49 -23.07 20.82
CA LYS A 25 -4.75 -22.32 20.65
C LYS A 25 -4.57 -20.80 20.48
N PHE A 26 -3.52 -20.27 21.11
CA PHE A 26 -3.25 -18.82 21.08
C PHE A 26 -1.78 -18.57 20.74
N VAL A 27 -1.53 -17.49 20.05
CA VAL A 27 -0.18 -17.07 19.64
C VAL A 27 0.11 -15.66 20.14
N CYS A 28 1.35 -15.43 20.60
CA CYS A 28 1.90 -14.11 20.81
C CYS A 28 2.73 -13.70 19.60
N ILE A 29 2.44 -12.55 19.02
CA ILE A 29 3.15 -12.02 17.85
C ILE A 29 3.51 -10.55 18.08
N SER A 30 4.56 -10.11 17.42
CA SER A 30 4.91 -8.71 17.29
C SER A 30 5.11 -8.35 15.83
N PHE A 31 4.77 -7.11 15.47
CA PHE A 31 4.93 -6.57 14.14
C PHE A 31 6.06 -5.55 14.11
N VAL A 32 6.78 -5.52 12.99
CA VAL A 32 7.62 -4.40 12.59
C VAL A 32 7.06 -3.89 11.28
N SER A 33 6.56 -2.67 11.27
CA SER A 33 6.02 -2.06 10.06
C SER A 33 6.46 -0.60 9.96
N PRO A 34 7.47 -0.32 9.12
CA PRO A 34 7.95 1.04 8.91
C PRO A 34 7.01 1.78 7.92
N GLU A 35 5.75 1.99 8.31
CA GLU A 35 4.71 2.54 7.43
C GLU A 35 5.12 3.87 6.79
N LYS A 36 5.76 4.77 7.55
CA LYS A 36 6.24 6.05 7.04
C LYS A 36 7.31 5.89 5.94
N ILE A 37 8.14 4.87 6.03
CA ILE A 37 9.17 4.59 5.02
C ILE A 37 8.55 3.93 3.79
N ILE A 38 7.57 3.04 3.99
CA ILE A 38 6.82 2.39 2.90
C ILE A 38 6.05 3.44 2.10
N GLU A 39 5.32 4.34 2.77
CA GLU A 39 4.60 5.44 2.13
C GLU A 39 5.55 6.36 1.35
N LYS A 40 6.69 6.71 1.93
CA LYS A 40 7.72 7.49 1.23
C LYS A 40 8.27 6.76 0.01
N LYS A 41 8.46 5.44 0.08
CA LYS A 41 8.94 4.62 -1.04
C LYS A 41 7.94 4.62 -2.18
N GLU A 42 6.66 4.39 -1.90
CA GLU A 42 5.60 4.40 -2.90
C GLU A 42 5.46 5.77 -3.57
N THR A 43 5.44 6.84 -2.76
CA THR A 43 5.38 8.22 -3.26
C THR A 43 6.60 8.55 -4.13
N PHE A 44 7.79 8.17 -3.68
CA PHE A 44 9.03 8.38 -4.43
C PHE A 44 9.01 7.68 -5.80
N TYR A 45 8.57 6.44 -5.86
CA TYR A 45 8.48 5.69 -7.12
C TYR A 45 7.51 6.34 -8.11
N PHE A 46 6.37 6.81 -7.60
CA PHE A 46 5.39 7.51 -8.40
C PHE A 46 5.91 8.88 -8.89
N GLU A 47 6.62 9.63 -8.05
CA GLU A 47 7.26 10.90 -8.44
C GLU A 47 8.32 10.69 -9.52
N GLU A 48 9.17 9.69 -9.42
CA GLU A 48 10.18 9.37 -10.43
C GLU A 48 9.52 8.93 -11.76
N PHE A 49 8.43 8.16 -11.68
CA PHE A 49 7.63 7.84 -12.87
C PHE A 49 7.05 9.12 -13.53
N LEU A 50 6.45 10.00 -12.75
CA LEU A 50 5.90 11.25 -13.29
C LEU A 50 6.97 12.12 -13.94
N LYS A 51 8.19 12.17 -13.40
CA LYS A 51 9.32 12.89 -14.02
C LYS A 51 9.71 12.30 -15.37
N SER A 52 9.67 10.98 -15.52
CA SER A 52 9.94 10.31 -16.79
C SER A 52 8.82 10.49 -17.80
N TRP A 53 7.59 10.59 -17.33
CA TRP A 53 6.37 10.72 -18.13
C TRP A 53 6.04 12.15 -18.57
N GLU A 54 6.74 13.13 -18.13
CA GLU A 54 6.63 14.58 -18.33
C GLU A 54 5.73 15.05 -19.49
N LEU A 55 4.42 14.91 -19.32
CA LEU A 55 3.40 15.29 -20.30
C LEU A 55 3.53 16.77 -20.71
N ASN A 56 3.88 17.65 -19.76
CA ASN A 56 4.02 19.08 -20.02
C ASN A 56 5.21 19.40 -20.95
N LYS A 57 6.35 18.77 -20.75
CA LYS A 57 7.52 18.95 -21.64
C LYS A 57 7.29 18.33 -23.03
N SER A 58 6.57 17.20 -23.07
CA SER A 58 6.20 16.59 -24.35
C SER A 58 5.25 17.49 -25.13
N LEU A 59 4.25 18.11 -24.51
CA LEU A 59 3.34 19.03 -25.15
C LEU A 59 4.04 20.32 -25.58
N GLU A 60 4.93 20.88 -24.76
CA GLU A 60 5.71 22.05 -25.13
C GLU A 60 6.63 21.78 -26.33
N LYS A 61 7.35 20.66 -26.30
CA LYS A 61 8.18 20.24 -27.43
C LYS A 61 7.39 19.92 -28.68
N PHE A 62 6.22 19.33 -28.52
CA PHE A 62 5.32 19.06 -29.64
C PHE A 62 4.79 20.38 -30.25
N ASN A 63 4.42 21.36 -29.44
CA ASN A 63 4.07 22.70 -29.92
C ASN A 63 5.24 23.39 -30.63
N GLN A 64 6.45 23.27 -30.10
CA GLN A 64 7.66 23.78 -30.75
C GLN A 64 7.91 23.10 -32.10
N PHE A 65 7.70 21.79 -32.18
CA PHE A 65 7.80 21.03 -33.43
C PHE A 65 6.73 21.45 -34.44
N MET A 66 5.47 21.63 -34.02
CA MET A 66 4.40 22.13 -34.88
C MET A 66 4.71 23.53 -35.43
N ASN A 67 5.25 24.44 -34.59
CA ASN A 67 5.72 25.71 -35.06
C ASN A 67 6.83 25.59 -36.12
N PHE A 68 7.78 24.72 -35.91
CA PHE A 68 8.86 24.47 -36.87
C PHE A 68 8.34 23.94 -38.21
N ILE A 69 7.42 22.92 -38.21
CA ILE A 69 6.86 22.38 -39.44
C ILE A 69 5.95 23.39 -40.16
N SER A 70 5.17 24.16 -39.39
CA SER A 70 4.35 25.27 -39.93
C SER A 70 5.20 26.26 -40.72
N PHE A 71 6.30 26.73 -40.12
CA PHE A 71 7.22 27.61 -40.80
C PHE A 71 7.92 26.95 -42.01
N LYS A 72 8.37 25.69 -41.87
CA LYS A 72 9.12 24.98 -42.92
C LYS A 72 8.28 24.68 -44.17
N TYR A 73 6.99 24.40 -43.98
CA TYR A 73 6.07 23.93 -45.04
C TYR A 73 5.00 24.98 -45.38
N GLU A 74 5.12 26.20 -44.87
CA GLU A 74 4.17 27.30 -45.07
C GLU A 74 2.72 26.92 -44.70
N LEU A 75 2.56 26.17 -43.59
CA LEU A 75 1.26 25.75 -43.07
C LEU A 75 0.75 26.79 -42.04
N ASP A 76 -0.58 26.90 -41.93
CA ASP A 76 -1.18 27.74 -40.89
C ASP A 76 -1.08 27.07 -39.52
N PHE A 77 -0.27 27.66 -38.60
CA PHE A 77 -0.09 27.17 -37.25
C PHE A 77 -1.40 27.09 -36.45
N LYS A 78 -2.31 28.04 -36.69
CA LYS A 78 -3.59 28.08 -35.99
C LYS A 78 -4.46 26.87 -36.35
N LEU A 79 -4.54 26.53 -37.62
CA LEU A 79 -5.26 25.35 -38.09
C LEU A 79 -4.64 24.06 -37.53
N LEU A 80 -3.31 23.95 -37.56
CA LEU A 80 -2.62 22.80 -36.96
C LEU A 80 -2.88 22.65 -35.47
N SER A 81 -2.99 23.76 -34.74
CA SER A 81 -3.29 23.76 -33.31
C SER A 81 -4.74 23.38 -33.02
N GLU A 82 -5.67 23.78 -33.89
CA GLU A 82 -7.08 23.36 -33.83
C GLU A 82 -7.24 21.88 -34.13
N ASP A 83 -6.56 21.36 -35.16
CA ASP A 83 -6.53 19.95 -35.53
C ASP A 83 -5.94 19.09 -34.40
N LEU A 84 -4.85 19.54 -33.76
CA LEU A 84 -4.29 18.88 -32.58
C LEU A 84 -5.30 18.81 -31.43
N SER A 85 -6.01 19.91 -31.17
CA SER A 85 -7.02 19.97 -30.12
C SER A 85 -8.17 19.01 -30.38
N GLU A 86 -8.57 18.88 -31.66
CA GLU A 86 -9.61 17.93 -32.07
C GLU A 86 -9.12 16.48 -31.94
N PHE A 87 -7.90 16.17 -32.40
CA PHE A 87 -7.25 14.87 -32.23
C PHE A 87 -7.17 14.46 -30.75
N CYS A 88 -6.69 15.35 -29.88
CA CYS A 88 -6.64 15.10 -28.45
C CYS A 88 -8.01 14.83 -27.81
N LYS A 89 -9.08 15.48 -28.33
CA LYS A 89 -10.46 15.20 -27.86
C LYS A 89 -10.96 13.84 -28.31
N GLN A 90 -10.66 13.45 -29.55
CA GLN A 90 -11.04 12.14 -30.09
C GLN A 90 -10.31 11.01 -29.38
N GLU A 91 -9.00 11.18 -29.13
CA GLU A 91 -8.16 10.21 -28.47
C GLU A 91 -8.26 10.23 -26.93
N LYS A 92 -9.03 11.17 -26.37
CA LYS A 92 -9.12 11.34 -24.90
C LYS A 92 -9.47 10.05 -24.17
N ASN A 93 -10.36 9.24 -24.73
CA ASN A 93 -10.76 7.97 -24.11
C ASN A 93 -9.63 6.93 -24.16
N THR A 94 -8.83 6.91 -25.22
CA THR A 94 -7.66 6.03 -25.37
C THR A 94 -6.54 6.48 -24.44
N LEU A 95 -6.30 7.79 -24.34
CA LEU A 95 -5.27 8.38 -23.48
C LEU A 95 -5.59 8.27 -21.97
N VAL A 96 -6.88 8.29 -21.61
CA VAL A 96 -7.31 8.29 -20.19
C VAL A 96 -7.62 6.90 -19.66
N ASN A 97 -8.10 5.98 -20.52
CA ASN A 97 -8.74 4.74 -20.04
C ASN A 97 -7.88 3.48 -19.98
N GLY A 98 -6.59 3.53 -20.23
CA GLY A 98 -5.90 2.26 -20.28
C GLY A 98 -4.43 2.18 -19.99
N THR A 99 -3.72 3.27 -20.11
CA THR A 99 -2.26 3.18 -20.27
C THR A 99 -1.46 3.55 -19.02
N VAL A 100 -1.95 4.46 -18.17
CA VAL A 100 -1.14 4.99 -17.05
C VAL A 100 -0.78 3.90 -16.04
N PHE A 101 -1.71 3.02 -15.69
CA PHE A 101 -1.43 1.93 -14.74
C PHE A 101 -0.47 0.90 -15.34
N ASP A 102 -0.70 0.49 -16.59
CA ASP A 102 0.15 -0.48 -17.27
C ASP A 102 1.54 0.09 -17.57
N GLU A 103 1.62 1.37 -17.96
CA GLU A 103 2.87 2.10 -18.15
C GLU A 103 3.64 2.23 -16.85
N TYR A 104 2.96 2.57 -15.75
CA TYR A 104 3.58 2.66 -14.43
C TYR A 104 4.12 1.31 -13.96
N LYS A 105 3.34 0.23 -14.14
CA LYS A 105 3.77 -1.12 -13.82
C LYS A 105 4.98 -1.53 -14.66
N THR A 106 4.93 -1.31 -15.97
CA THR A 106 6.06 -1.59 -16.87
C THR A 106 7.31 -0.79 -16.48
N TYR A 107 7.12 0.48 -16.11
CA TYR A 107 8.22 1.32 -15.63
C TYR A 107 8.84 0.78 -14.35
N LEU A 108 8.03 0.34 -13.39
CA LEU A 108 8.51 -0.28 -12.16
C LEU A 108 9.28 -1.57 -12.46
N ASP A 109 8.71 -2.48 -13.27
CA ASP A 109 9.34 -3.75 -13.63
C ASP A 109 10.72 -3.57 -14.30
N GLN A 110 10.87 -2.50 -15.08
CA GLN A 110 12.13 -2.19 -15.78
C GLN A 110 13.17 -1.48 -14.92
N ASN A 111 12.75 -0.76 -13.87
CA ASN A 111 13.61 0.14 -13.11
C ASN A 111 13.69 -0.21 -11.62
N GLU A 112 13.06 -1.30 -11.16
CA GLU A 112 12.90 -1.64 -9.76
C GLU A 112 14.22 -1.59 -8.98
N GLU A 113 15.24 -2.26 -9.47
CA GLU A 113 16.55 -2.31 -8.81
C GLU A 113 17.20 -0.92 -8.69
N GLN A 114 17.13 -0.14 -9.76
CA GLN A 114 17.70 1.22 -9.76
C GLN A 114 16.93 2.16 -8.83
N LEU A 115 15.60 2.08 -8.84
CA LEU A 115 14.73 2.86 -7.97
C LEU A 115 14.96 2.51 -6.50
N GLU A 116 15.09 1.22 -6.19
CA GLU A 116 15.33 0.75 -4.84
C GLU A 116 16.69 1.21 -4.32
N ASN A 117 17.74 1.08 -5.11
CA ASN A 117 19.07 1.57 -4.74
C ASN A 117 19.07 3.08 -4.51
N THR A 118 18.46 3.86 -5.41
CA THR A 118 18.37 5.32 -5.29
C THR A 118 17.56 5.73 -4.06
N PHE A 119 16.46 5.02 -3.77
CA PHE A 119 15.64 5.26 -2.59
C PHE A 119 16.41 4.96 -1.30
N ASN A 120 17.11 3.83 -1.24
CA ASN A 120 17.89 3.40 -0.09
C ASN A 120 19.02 4.39 0.22
N GLU A 121 19.73 4.87 -0.80
CA GLU A 121 20.76 5.90 -0.65
C GLU A 121 20.18 7.21 -0.08
N LYS A 122 19.03 7.67 -0.61
CA LYS A 122 18.37 8.90 -0.15
C LYS A 122 17.80 8.81 1.26
N ASN A 123 17.46 7.60 1.73
CA ASN A 123 16.83 7.35 3.04
C ASN A 123 17.77 6.61 4.02
N GLU A 124 19.08 6.70 3.83
CA GLU A 124 20.08 6.14 4.75
C GLU A 124 19.89 4.65 5.02
N PHE A 125 19.47 3.89 4.01
CA PHE A 125 19.23 2.44 4.06
C PHE A 125 18.23 2.00 5.15
N GLN A 126 17.26 2.84 5.49
CA GLN A 126 16.17 2.44 6.39
C GLN A 126 15.31 1.37 5.72
N THR A 127 15.03 0.29 6.48
CA THR A 127 14.21 -0.81 5.95
C THR A 127 12.78 -0.37 5.61
N SER A 128 12.30 -0.80 4.45
CA SER A 128 10.89 -0.72 4.05
C SER A 128 10.15 -2.06 4.19
N THR A 129 10.79 -3.05 4.81
CA THR A 129 10.25 -4.40 4.93
C THR A 129 9.40 -4.54 6.17
N ARG A 130 8.20 -5.09 5.99
CA ARG A 130 7.34 -5.52 7.10
C ARG A 130 7.81 -6.86 7.65
N GLY A 131 7.75 -7.02 8.96
CA GLY A 131 8.16 -8.26 9.63
C GLY A 131 7.17 -8.71 10.69
N ILE A 132 7.00 -10.04 10.82
CA ILE A 132 6.26 -10.69 11.91
C ILE A 132 7.26 -11.50 12.72
N LYS A 133 7.17 -11.39 14.05
CA LYS A 133 7.89 -12.25 14.98
C LYS A 133 6.90 -13.04 15.82
N VAL A 134 6.87 -14.37 15.65
CA VAL A 134 6.13 -15.27 16.53
C VAL A 134 6.91 -15.43 17.84
N ARG A 135 6.28 -15.03 18.96
CA ARG A 135 6.89 -14.98 20.29
C ARG A 135 6.59 -16.18 21.15
N GLY A 136 5.66 -17.04 20.71
CA GLY A 136 5.26 -18.26 21.37
C GLY A 136 3.82 -18.67 21.06
N VAL A 137 3.49 -19.92 21.30
CA VAL A 137 2.15 -20.50 21.13
C VAL A 137 1.74 -21.16 22.46
N PHE A 138 0.46 -21.00 22.83
CA PHE A 138 -0.02 -21.35 24.17
C PHE A 138 -1.35 -22.10 24.10
N PRO A 139 -1.64 -22.98 25.09
CA PRO A 139 -2.89 -23.75 25.15
C PRO A 139 -4.08 -22.89 25.62
N SER A 140 -3.84 -21.75 26.30
CA SER A 140 -4.88 -20.87 26.82
C SER A 140 -4.57 -19.41 26.56
N GLN A 141 -5.62 -18.59 26.50
CA GLN A 141 -5.51 -17.14 26.34
C GLN A 141 -4.77 -16.50 27.53
N GLY A 142 -5.09 -16.92 28.76
CA GLY A 142 -4.46 -16.37 29.98
C GLY A 142 -2.94 -16.59 30.00
N GLU A 143 -2.45 -17.76 29.55
CA GLU A 143 -1.00 -18.01 29.45
C GLU A 143 -0.35 -17.14 28.37
N ALA A 144 -1.02 -16.94 27.23
CA ALA A 144 -0.53 -16.05 26.18
C ALA A 144 -0.49 -14.59 26.65
N GLU A 145 -1.54 -14.11 27.34
CA GLU A 145 -1.60 -12.75 27.88
C GLU A 145 -0.51 -12.52 28.96
N LEU A 146 -0.31 -13.47 29.86
CA LEU A 146 0.76 -13.40 30.84
C LEU A 146 2.15 -13.32 30.16
N ARG A 147 2.35 -14.14 29.13
CA ARG A 147 3.61 -14.11 28.36
C ARG A 147 3.77 -12.78 27.62
N ALA A 148 2.71 -12.23 27.07
CA ALA A 148 2.74 -10.94 26.39
C ALA A 148 3.19 -9.81 27.35
N LYS A 149 2.65 -9.78 28.58
CA LYS A 149 3.08 -8.82 29.63
C LYS A 149 4.57 -8.94 29.94
N LEU A 150 5.06 -10.15 30.20
CA LEU A 150 6.47 -10.39 30.45
C LEU A 150 7.38 -9.97 29.29
N LEU A 151 6.95 -10.21 28.06
CA LEU A 151 7.71 -9.80 26.89
C LEU A 151 7.77 -8.28 26.73
N ARG A 152 6.68 -7.58 27.07
CA ARG A 152 6.63 -6.09 27.06
C ARG A 152 7.53 -5.48 28.16
N GLU A 153 7.60 -6.11 29.34
CA GLU A 153 8.52 -5.68 30.39
C GLU A 153 9.99 -5.81 29.98
N ILE A 154 10.34 -6.90 29.28
CA ILE A 154 11.71 -7.16 28.80
C ILE A 154 12.09 -6.26 27.62
N ASP A 155 11.15 -6.04 26.68
CA ASP A 155 11.38 -5.29 25.46
C ASP A 155 10.17 -4.36 25.16
N PRO A 156 10.18 -3.16 25.75
CA PRO A 156 9.08 -2.20 25.61
C PRO A 156 8.98 -1.55 24.22
N ASN A 157 9.97 -1.77 23.34
CA ASN A 157 10.00 -1.16 22.00
C ASN A 157 9.00 -1.78 21.05
N PHE A 158 8.50 -3.00 21.32
CA PHE A 158 7.58 -3.70 20.44
C PHE A 158 6.31 -4.07 21.18
N ASP A 159 5.18 -3.79 20.55
CA ASP A 159 3.89 -4.28 21.01
C ASP A 159 3.80 -5.80 20.81
N VAL A 160 3.09 -6.46 21.73
CA VAL A 160 2.84 -7.90 21.67
C VAL A 160 1.34 -8.13 21.59
N TYR A 161 0.93 -8.77 20.51
CA TYR A 161 -0.46 -9.09 20.22
C TYR A 161 -0.73 -10.54 20.57
N VAL A 162 -1.90 -10.79 21.15
CA VAL A 162 -2.39 -12.14 21.43
C VAL A 162 -3.57 -12.42 20.52
N GLY A 163 -3.50 -13.50 19.77
CA GLY A 163 -4.56 -13.90 18.86
C GLY A 163 -4.75 -15.40 18.82
N PRO A 164 -5.89 -15.88 18.28
CA PRO A 164 -6.15 -17.29 18.10
C PRO A 164 -5.29 -17.88 16.98
N VAL A 165 -4.87 -19.12 17.13
CA VAL A 165 -4.20 -19.90 16.09
C VAL A 165 -5.26 -20.50 15.16
N GLY A 166 -5.00 -20.49 13.86
CA GLY A 166 -5.90 -21.04 12.85
C GLY A 166 -6.97 -20.08 12.36
N LEU A 167 -6.97 -18.84 12.84
CA LEU A 167 -7.82 -17.75 12.35
C LEU A 167 -6.99 -16.67 11.71
N TRP A 168 -7.56 -16.00 10.71
CA TRP A 168 -6.96 -14.83 10.11
C TRP A 168 -7.00 -13.64 11.09
N MET A 169 -5.86 -13.04 11.31
CA MET A 169 -5.74 -11.83 12.10
C MET A 169 -5.43 -10.65 11.17
N PRO A 170 -6.08 -9.48 11.36
CA PRO A 170 -5.75 -8.32 10.56
C PRO A 170 -4.29 -7.91 10.79
N TRP A 171 -3.63 -7.50 9.70
CA TRP A 171 -2.33 -6.85 9.79
C TRP A 171 -2.54 -5.41 10.26
N GLU A 172 -2.36 -5.17 11.55
CA GLU A 172 -2.47 -3.83 12.11
C GLU A 172 -1.34 -3.63 13.13
N PRO A 173 -0.26 -2.95 12.75
CA PRO A 173 0.90 -2.73 13.60
C PRO A 173 0.64 -1.71 14.72
N ASP A 174 -0.42 -0.91 14.60
CA ASP A 174 -0.81 0.10 15.58
C ASP A 174 -1.76 -0.52 16.62
N ALA A 175 -1.27 -0.76 17.82
CA ALA A 175 -2.04 -1.41 18.87
C ALA A 175 -3.36 -0.69 19.21
N TYR A 176 -3.40 0.64 19.14
CA TYR A 176 -4.60 1.44 19.42
C TYR A 176 -5.76 1.22 18.43
N LYS A 177 -5.49 0.66 17.24
CA LYS A 177 -6.51 0.34 16.25
C LYS A 177 -7.12 -1.06 16.43
N THR A 178 -6.49 -1.92 17.23
CA THR A 178 -6.97 -3.30 17.43
C THR A 178 -8.08 -3.44 18.47
N GLY A 179 -8.46 -2.36 19.13
CA GLY A 179 -9.59 -2.27 20.07
C GLY A 179 -9.16 -2.38 21.53
N LYS A 180 -8.94 -3.57 22.06
CA LYS A 180 -8.56 -3.73 23.46
C LYS A 180 -7.04 -3.65 23.62
N VAL A 181 -6.55 -2.57 24.22
CA VAL A 181 -5.12 -2.33 24.50
C VAL A 181 -4.90 -2.32 26.02
N GLU A 182 -3.93 -3.07 26.51
CA GLU A 182 -3.41 -2.94 27.86
C GLU A 182 -2.06 -2.22 27.83
N TYR A 183 -1.95 -1.12 28.54
CA TYR A 183 -0.72 -0.36 28.69
C TYR A 183 0.08 -0.88 29.88
N LEU A 184 1.41 -0.69 29.87
CA LEU A 184 2.28 -1.07 30.99
C LEU A 184 2.02 -0.25 32.25
N GLU A 185 1.60 1.00 32.09
CA GLU A 185 1.26 1.89 33.19
C GLU A 185 -0.22 1.74 33.58
N GLU A 186 -0.48 1.40 34.83
CA GLU A 186 -1.85 1.22 35.34
C GLU A 186 -2.67 2.51 35.24
N GLU A 187 -2.07 3.68 35.42
CA GLU A 187 -2.72 4.99 35.29
C GLU A 187 -3.27 5.24 33.88
N LEU A 188 -2.54 4.78 32.83
CA LEU A 188 -2.98 4.86 31.45
C LEU A 188 -4.15 3.93 31.17
N ASN A 189 -4.12 2.71 31.74
CA ASN A 189 -5.22 1.77 31.61
C ASN A 189 -6.53 2.30 32.26
N GLU A 190 -6.43 2.96 33.43
CA GLU A 190 -7.59 3.60 34.08
C GLU A 190 -8.13 4.78 33.28
N LEU A 191 -7.28 5.62 32.71
CA LEU A 191 -7.65 6.76 31.89
C LEU A 191 -8.38 6.34 30.61
N MET A 192 -7.89 5.32 29.93
CA MET A 192 -8.45 4.85 28.66
C MET A 192 -9.70 3.98 28.86
N GLY A 193 -9.83 3.31 30.01
CA GLY A 193 -11.03 2.53 30.36
C GLY A 193 -12.25 3.37 30.80
N LYS A 194 -12.06 4.66 31.04
CA LYS A 194 -13.14 5.62 31.41
C LYS A 194 -13.79 6.34 30.21
N LYS A 195 -13.38 6.05 28.99
CA LYS A 195 -14.00 6.52 27.74
C LYS A 195 -14.94 5.47 27.17
#